data_9ba858319788235836d4a020178c47a4
#
_entry.id   9ba858319788235836d4a020178c47a4
#
_cell.length_a   1.000
_cell.length_b   1.000
_cell.length_c   1.000
_cell.angle_alpha   90.00
_cell.angle_beta   90.00
_cell.angle_gamma   90.00
#
_symmetry.space_group_name_H-M   'P 1'
#
loop_
_entity.id
_entity.type
_entity.pdbx_description
1 polymer ?
#
loop_
_entity_poly.entity_id
_entity_poly.type
_entity_poly.pdbx_seq_one_letter_code
_entity_poly.pdbx_strand_id
1 'polypeptide(L)'
;MSTDRIEKKILLRAPRKRVWRALTDSKEFGHWFGVKFDGPFVPNTALHGVIVTTVVDAEVAKHQKPHEGKPFDIVVAQIEPERLFSFRWHPFAIDPGVDYSAEPMTLIEFALEEVAEGTMLTVSESGFDQIPPARRAQAFQANEGGWTMVVKLVEKHLANDAQVAGQS
;
A
#
# COMPACT_ATOMS: atom_id res chain seq x y z
N MET A 1 5.95 -9.36 22.55
CA MET A 1 5.83 -8.98 21.14
C MET A 1 4.72 -7.95 20.99
N SER A 2 5.04 -6.87 20.31
CA SER A 2 4.03 -5.84 20.03
C SER A 2 3.10 -6.28 18.90
N THR A 3 1.78 -6.12 19.08
CA THR A 3 0.79 -6.28 18.02
C THR A 3 0.36 -4.93 17.45
N ASP A 4 1.11 -3.87 17.79
CA ASP A 4 0.80 -2.52 17.32
C ASP A 4 1.33 -2.25 15.91
N ARG A 5 2.38 -2.94 15.49
CA ARG A 5 3.10 -2.61 14.25
C ARG A 5 3.38 -3.84 13.40
N ILE A 6 3.09 -3.70 12.12
CA ILE A 6 3.52 -4.64 11.07
C ILE A 6 4.70 -4.01 10.35
N GLU A 7 5.74 -4.80 10.04
CA GLU A 7 6.86 -4.32 9.24
C GLU A 7 7.28 -5.40 8.25
N LYS A 8 7.42 -5.02 6.98
CA LYS A 8 7.88 -5.90 5.90
C LYS A 8 8.98 -5.20 5.13
N LYS A 9 10.05 -5.91 4.83
CA LYS A 9 11.17 -5.39 4.03
C LYS A 9 11.34 -6.21 2.77
N ILE A 10 11.69 -5.53 1.69
CA ILE A 10 11.99 -6.20 0.43
C ILE A 10 13.09 -5.44 -0.30
N LEU A 11 14.03 -6.19 -0.89
CA LEU A 11 15.02 -5.61 -1.79
C LEU A 11 14.43 -5.52 -3.19
N LEU A 12 14.37 -4.29 -3.72
CA LEU A 12 13.92 -4.03 -5.07
C LEU A 12 15.12 -3.71 -5.95
N ARG A 13 15.28 -4.47 -7.03
CA ARG A 13 16.42 -4.30 -7.94
C ARG A 13 16.14 -3.21 -8.96
N ALA A 14 15.95 -2.00 -8.45
CA ALA A 14 15.66 -0.81 -9.24
C ALA A 14 16.23 0.42 -8.51
N PRO A 15 16.55 1.49 -9.25
CA PRO A 15 17.03 2.74 -8.64
C PRO A 15 15.96 3.33 -7.72
N ARG A 16 16.41 3.98 -6.66
CA ARG A 16 15.52 4.60 -5.67
C ARG A 16 14.51 5.56 -6.31
N LYS A 17 14.95 6.35 -7.29
CA LYS A 17 14.07 7.27 -8.02
C LYS A 17 12.94 6.54 -8.74
N ARG A 18 13.23 5.38 -9.34
CA ARG A 18 12.22 4.58 -10.03
C ARG A 18 11.22 3.98 -9.05
N VAL A 19 11.71 3.45 -7.93
CA VAL A 19 10.85 2.91 -6.87
C VAL A 19 9.95 4.02 -6.32
N TRP A 20 10.52 5.19 -6.08
CA TRP A 20 9.78 6.35 -5.58
C TRP A 20 8.59 6.69 -6.47
N ARG A 21 8.78 6.69 -7.79
CA ARG A 21 7.70 6.96 -8.73
C ARG A 21 6.58 5.92 -8.62
N ALA A 22 6.93 4.64 -8.48
CA ALA A 22 5.94 3.57 -8.35
C ALA A 22 5.08 3.74 -7.08
N LEU A 23 5.63 4.35 -6.04
CA LEU A 23 4.91 4.56 -4.79
C LEU A 23 4.11 5.85 -4.77
N THR A 24 4.58 6.91 -5.42
CA THR A 24 4.02 8.25 -5.25
C THR A 24 3.24 8.79 -6.43
N ASP A 25 3.33 8.14 -7.59
CA ASP A 25 2.42 8.42 -8.70
C ASP A 25 1.14 7.63 -8.46
N SER A 26 0.02 8.32 -8.22
CA SER A 26 -1.22 7.65 -7.80
C SER A 26 -1.77 6.70 -8.86
N LYS A 27 -1.54 6.98 -10.14
CA LYS A 27 -1.96 6.09 -11.23
C LYS A 27 -1.10 4.84 -11.24
N GLU A 28 0.21 4.98 -11.14
CA GLU A 28 1.13 3.85 -11.13
C GLU A 28 0.93 3.00 -9.88
N PHE A 29 0.82 3.62 -8.71
CA PHE A 29 0.50 2.92 -7.46
C PHE A 29 -0.78 2.10 -7.62
N GLY A 30 -1.83 2.72 -8.17
CA GLY A 30 -3.11 2.06 -8.37
C GLY A 30 -3.02 0.86 -9.30
N HIS A 31 -2.17 0.91 -10.31
CA HIS A 31 -1.94 -0.18 -11.27
C HIS A 31 -1.47 -1.46 -10.56
N TRP A 32 -0.43 -1.34 -9.73
CA TRP A 32 0.11 -2.54 -9.10
C TRP A 32 -0.63 -2.90 -7.81
N PHE A 33 -1.16 -1.93 -7.09
CA PHE A 33 -1.86 -2.17 -5.83
C PHE A 33 -3.31 -2.67 -6.05
N GLY A 34 -3.99 -2.16 -7.06
CA GLY A 34 -5.39 -2.49 -7.35
C GLY A 34 -6.36 -1.45 -6.82
N VAL A 35 -6.10 -0.17 -7.05
CA VAL A 35 -6.95 0.94 -6.64
C VAL A 35 -6.94 2.01 -7.73
N LYS A 36 -8.09 2.63 -7.96
CA LYS A 36 -8.19 3.81 -8.83
C LYS A 36 -8.49 5.02 -7.95
N PHE A 37 -7.54 5.94 -7.87
CA PHE A 37 -7.69 7.18 -7.11
C PHE A 37 -8.24 8.31 -7.96
N ASP A 38 -8.95 9.24 -7.32
CA ASP A 38 -9.56 10.40 -7.99
C ASP A 38 -8.57 11.50 -8.36
N GLY A 39 -7.35 11.44 -7.84
CA GLY A 39 -6.36 12.47 -8.10
C GLY A 39 -4.98 12.11 -7.57
N PRO A 40 -4.05 13.06 -7.57
CA PRO A 40 -2.68 12.82 -7.09
C PRO A 40 -2.62 12.76 -5.57
N PHE A 41 -1.51 12.21 -5.07
CA PHE A 41 -1.21 12.23 -3.63
C PHE A 41 -0.70 13.62 -3.24
N VAL A 42 -1.39 14.26 -2.30
CA VAL A 42 -1.03 15.59 -1.78
C VAL A 42 -0.93 15.50 -0.26
N PRO A 43 0.16 15.97 0.36
CA PRO A 43 0.31 15.90 1.82
C PRO A 43 -0.85 16.52 2.58
N ASN A 44 -1.23 15.88 3.67
CA ASN A 44 -2.30 16.31 4.58
C ASN A 44 -3.67 16.45 3.89
N THR A 45 -3.93 15.60 2.89
CA THR A 45 -5.15 15.69 2.09
C THR A 45 -5.82 14.32 2.02
N ALA A 46 -7.14 14.30 2.25
CA ALA A 46 -7.95 13.10 2.05
C ALA A 46 -8.09 12.83 0.55
N LEU A 47 -8.01 11.57 0.16
CA LEU A 47 -8.12 11.16 -1.24
C LEU A 47 -9.03 9.94 -1.34
N HIS A 48 -10.03 10.06 -2.20
CA HIS A 48 -10.97 8.97 -2.48
C HIS A 48 -10.44 8.08 -3.59
N GLY A 49 -10.62 6.78 -3.42
CA GLY A 49 -10.36 5.79 -4.46
C GLY A 49 -11.39 4.68 -4.43
N VAL A 50 -11.33 3.80 -5.41
CA VAL A 50 -12.15 2.60 -5.46
C VAL A 50 -11.26 1.40 -5.76
N ILE A 51 -11.63 0.24 -5.20
CA ILE A 51 -10.90 -0.98 -5.46
C ILE A 51 -11.13 -1.42 -6.89
N VAL A 52 -10.02 -1.71 -7.58
CA VAL A 52 -9.99 -2.36 -8.88
C VAL A 52 -9.07 -3.57 -8.77
N THR A 53 -8.84 -4.29 -9.84
CA THR A 53 -7.91 -5.42 -9.77
C THR A 53 -6.52 -4.99 -10.21
N THR A 54 -5.49 -5.53 -9.54
CA THR A 54 -4.10 -5.32 -9.96
C THR A 54 -3.88 -5.88 -11.37
N VAL A 55 -3.00 -5.23 -12.13
CA VAL A 55 -2.63 -5.70 -13.47
C VAL A 55 -1.38 -6.57 -13.48
N VAL A 56 -0.70 -6.72 -12.33
CA VAL A 56 0.61 -7.39 -12.28
C VAL A 56 0.56 -8.84 -11.77
N ASP A 57 -0.57 -9.29 -11.21
CA ASP A 57 -0.70 -10.64 -10.66
C ASP A 57 -2.13 -11.14 -10.81
N ALA A 58 -2.33 -12.16 -11.62
CA ALA A 58 -3.66 -12.70 -11.91
C ALA A 58 -4.32 -13.35 -10.69
N GLU A 59 -3.55 -14.00 -9.83
CA GLU A 59 -4.09 -14.63 -8.63
C GLU A 59 -4.59 -13.60 -7.62
N VAL A 60 -3.80 -12.55 -7.41
CA VAL A 60 -4.21 -11.44 -6.54
C VAL A 60 -5.43 -10.74 -7.12
N ALA A 61 -5.46 -10.53 -8.44
CA ALA A 61 -6.61 -9.93 -9.12
C ALA A 61 -7.89 -10.74 -8.88
N LYS A 62 -7.82 -12.05 -8.88
CA LYS A 62 -8.97 -12.91 -8.55
C LYS A 62 -9.51 -12.65 -7.14
N HIS A 63 -8.61 -12.48 -6.18
CA HIS A 63 -9.01 -12.19 -4.80
C HIS A 63 -9.58 -10.79 -4.63
N GLN A 64 -9.14 -9.85 -5.45
CA GLN A 64 -9.63 -8.47 -5.41
C GLN A 64 -10.98 -8.30 -6.10
N LYS A 65 -11.27 -9.13 -7.08
CA LYS A 65 -12.47 -8.96 -7.92
C LYS A 65 -13.79 -8.84 -7.14
N PRO A 66 -14.05 -9.66 -6.11
CA PRO A 66 -15.28 -9.52 -5.32
C PRO A 66 -15.42 -8.16 -4.61
N HIS A 67 -14.33 -7.43 -4.47
CA HIS A 67 -14.30 -6.14 -3.80
C HIS A 67 -14.28 -4.94 -4.75
N GLU A 68 -14.29 -5.19 -6.07
CA GLU A 68 -14.29 -4.10 -7.06
C GLU A 68 -15.43 -3.10 -6.79
N GLY A 69 -15.08 -1.81 -6.91
CA GLY A 69 -16.02 -0.73 -6.69
C GLY A 69 -16.20 -0.30 -5.25
N LYS A 70 -15.64 -1.05 -4.29
CA LYS A 70 -15.70 -0.64 -2.87
C LYS A 70 -14.80 0.58 -2.66
N PRO A 71 -15.21 1.50 -1.75
CA PRO A 71 -14.39 2.66 -1.44
C PRO A 71 -13.02 2.27 -0.87
N PHE A 72 -12.02 3.02 -1.26
CA PHE A 72 -10.66 2.88 -0.73
C PHE A 72 -10.15 4.30 -0.44
N ASP A 73 -10.48 4.81 0.74
CA ASP A 73 -10.19 6.19 1.11
C ASP A 73 -8.97 6.24 2.01
N ILE A 74 -8.09 7.19 1.73
CA ILE A 74 -6.88 7.42 2.52
C ILE A 74 -6.75 8.90 2.87
N VAL A 75 -5.92 9.18 3.87
CA VAL A 75 -5.46 10.54 4.16
C VAL A 75 -3.94 10.53 3.99
N VAL A 76 -3.46 11.22 2.96
CA VAL A 76 -2.02 11.31 2.71
C VAL A 76 -1.39 12.09 3.87
N ALA A 77 -0.30 11.59 4.42
CA ALA A 77 0.38 12.23 5.53
C ALA A 77 1.65 12.96 5.07
N GLN A 78 2.70 12.24 4.74
CA GLN A 78 3.99 12.83 4.38
C GLN A 78 4.48 12.34 3.02
N ILE A 79 5.12 13.24 2.28
CA ILE A 79 5.83 12.92 1.05
C ILE A 79 7.19 13.56 1.14
N GLU A 80 8.21 12.79 1.51
CA GLU A 80 9.59 13.25 1.57
C GLU A 80 10.35 12.60 0.41
N PRO A 81 10.72 13.36 -0.62
CA PRO A 81 11.22 12.81 -1.89
C PRO A 81 12.28 11.73 -1.73
N GLU A 82 12.02 10.59 -2.36
CA GLU A 82 12.88 9.41 -2.42
C GLU A 82 13.22 8.79 -1.07
N ARG A 83 12.52 9.19 0.01
CA ARG A 83 12.80 8.71 1.36
C ARG A 83 11.58 8.12 2.06
N LEU A 84 10.47 8.85 2.09
CA LEU A 84 9.29 8.44 2.88
C LEU A 84 8.00 8.91 2.24
N PHE A 85 7.09 7.96 2.02
CA PHE A 85 5.70 8.22 1.64
C PHE A 85 4.82 7.58 2.70
N SER A 86 3.89 8.34 3.27
CA SER A 86 3.00 7.80 4.29
C SER A 86 1.57 8.28 4.11
N PHE A 87 0.64 7.43 4.55
CA PHE A 87 -0.78 7.76 4.57
C PHE A 87 -1.48 7.02 5.71
N ARG A 88 -2.70 7.45 6.02
CA ARG A 88 -3.56 6.81 7.03
C ARG A 88 -4.78 6.23 6.35
N TRP A 89 -5.26 5.14 6.90
CA TRP A 89 -6.51 4.52 6.47
C TRP A 89 -7.19 3.82 7.64
N HIS A 90 -8.41 3.31 7.41
CA HIS A 90 -9.09 2.42 8.35
C HIS A 90 -8.73 0.98 8.00
N PRO A 91 -7.97 0.25 8.84
CA PRO A 91 -7.49 -1.09 8.51
C PRO A 91 -8.65 -2.10 8.50
N PHE A 92 -8.66 -2.97 7.49
CA PHE A 92 -9.64 -4.06 7.35
C PHE A 92 -11.09 -3.54 7.46
N ALA A 93 -11.37 -2.43 6.81
CA ALA A 93 -12.70 -1.77 6.85
C ALA A 93 -13.53 -2.26 5.65
N ILE A 94 -13.90 -3.54 5.66
CA ILE A 94 -14.50 -4.21 4.50
C ILE A 94 -16.00 -4.51 4.63
N ASP A 95 -16.58 -4.35 5.83
CA ASP A 95 -18.01 -4.63 6.04
C ASP A 95 -18.83 -3.42 5.59
N PRO A 96 -19.64 -3.54 4.52
CA PRO A 96 -20.41 -2.39 4.03
C PRO A 96 -21.50 -1.93 4.98
N GLY A 97 -21.89 -2.78 5.97
CA GLY A 97 -22.88 -2.42 6.97
C GLY A 97 -22.31 -1.63 8.15
N VAL A 98 -21.00 -1.41 8.19
CA VAL A 98 -20.33 -0.74 9.30
C VAL A 98 -19.75 0.60 8.85
N ASP A 99 -20.01 1.64 9.65
CA ASP A 99 -19.38 2.96 9.45
C ASP A 99 -18.10 3.02 10.27
N TYR A 100 -16.94 3.01 9.58
CA TYR A 100 -15.63 3.04 10.22
C TYR A 100 -15.10 4.46 10.46
N SER A 101 -15.82 5.49 10.03
CA SER A 101 -15.31 6.87 10.04
C SER A 101 -14.97 7.39 11.44
N ALA A 102 -15.61 6.85 12.47
CA ALA A 102 -15.36 7.24 13.86
C ALA A 102 -14.18 6.48 14.49
N GLU A 103 -13.67 5.44 13.84
CA GLU A 103 -12.53 4.67 14.36
C GLU A 103 -11.21 5.37 14.07
N PRO A 104 -10.20 5.21 14.95
CA PRO A 104 -8.86 5.66 14.63
C PRO A 104 -8.32 4.98 13.38
N MET A 105 -7.48 5.68 12.66
CA MET A 105 -6.78 5.14 11.49
C MET A 105 -5.41 4.62 11.90
N THR A 106 -4.90 3.63 11.16
CA THR A 106 -3.50 3.24 11.24
C THR A 106 -2.66 4.08 10.30
N LEU A 107 -1.36 4.17 10.57
CA LEU A 107 -0.40 4.88 9.73
C LEU A 107 0.40 3.88 8.91
N ILE A 108 0.40 4.07 7.60
CA ILE A 108 1.20 3.28 6.66
C ILE A 108 2.39 4.11 6.21
N GLU A 109 3.59 3.53 6.28
CA GLU A 109 4.82 4.18 5.86
C GLU A 109 5.57 3.31 4.86
N PHE A 110 5.95 3.91 3.73
CA PHE A 110 6.86 3.32 2.76
C PHE A 110 8.18 4.08 2.85
N ALA A 111 9.20 3.44 3.40
CA ALA A 111 10.51 4.04 3.57
C ALA A 111 11.50 3.42 2.59
N LEU A 112 12.31 4.25 1.95
CA LEU A 112 13.30 3.82 0.96
C LEU A 112 14.70 4.09 1.44
N GLU A 113 15.60 3.12 1.19
CA GLU A 113 17.02 3.26 1.45
C GLU A 113 17.78 2.73 0.25
N GLU A 114 18.70 3.54 -0.27
CA GLU A 114 19.56 3.12 -1.37
C GLU A 114 20.59 2.12 -0.83
N VAL A 115 20.71 0.96 -1.50
CA VAL A 115 21.67 -0.08 -1.14
C VAL A 115 22.44 -0.52 -2.39
N ALA A 116 23.49 -1.32 -2.21
CA ALA A 116 24.38 -1.70 -3.32
C ALA A 116 23.63 -2.40 -4.47
N GLU A 117 22.64 -3.23 -4.15
CA GLU A 117 21.90 -4.03 -5.16
C GLU A 117 20.64 -3.33 -5.69
N GLY A 118 20.33 -2.12 -5.21
CA GLY A 118 19.12 -1.40 -5.62
C GLY A 118 18.54 -0.55 -4.52
N THR A 119 17.29 -0.82 -4.13
CA THR A 119 16.58 -0.06 -3.11
C THR A 119 15.94 -1.00 -2.11
N MET A 120 16.18 -0.78 -0.82
CA MET A 120 15.48 -1.48 0.23
C MET A 120 14.19 -0.72 0.55
N LEU A 121 13.05 -1.38 0.37
CA LEU A 121 11.75 -0.85 0.76
C LEU A 121 11.34 -1.46 2.09
N THR A 122 11.01 -0.59 3.05
CA THR A 122 10.41 -1.01 4.31
C THR A 122 8.98 -0.47 4.35
N VAL A 123 8.01 -1.37 4.46
CA VAL A 123 6.60 -1.00 4.63
C VAL A 123 6.22 -1.29 6.06
N SER A 124 5.61 -0.33 6.72
CA SER A 124 5.10 -0.52 8.08
C SER A 124 3.68 0.02 8.21
N GLU A 125 2.92 -0.64 9.05
CA GLU A 125 1.60 -0.17 9.47
C GLU A 125 1.56 -0.20 10.99
N SER A 126 1.25 0.93 11.63
CA SER A 126 1.27 1.09 13.07
C SER A 126 -0.01 1.75 13.58
N GLY A 127 -0.26 1.61 14.88
CA GLY A 127 -1.44 2.19 15.51
C GLY A 127 -2.58 1.22 15.74
N PHE A 128 -2.34 -0.08 15.60
CA PHE A 128 -3.37 -1.10 15.83
C PHE A 128 -3.90 -1.09 17.27
N ASP A 129 -3.09 -0.64 18.22
CA ASP A 129 -3.52 -0.55 19.62
C ASP A 129 -4.66 0.43 19.82
N GLN A 130 -4.91 1.34 18.86
CA GLN A 130 -6.01 2.30 18.88
C GLN A 130 -7.29 1.73 18.27
N ILE A 131 -7.20 0.62 17.54
CA ILE A 131 -8.37 -0.02 16.92
C ILE A 131 -9.20 -0.70 18.01
N PRO A 132 -10.56 -0.66 17.92
CA PRO A 132 -11.40 -1.31 18.92
C PRO A 132 -10.98 -2.77 19.16
N PRO A 133 -10.90 -3.21 20.43
CA PRO A 133 -10.43 -4.56 20.76
C PRO A 133 -11.17 -5.68 20.04
N ALA A 134 -12.47 -5.48 19.76
CA ALA A 134 -13.28 -6.49 19.06
C ALA A 134 -12.79 -6.78 17.63
N ARG A 135 -12.08 -5.84 16.99
CA ARG A 135 -11.60 -5.94 15.61
C ARG A 135 -10.08 -6.03 15.51
N ARG A 136 -9.37 -5.64 16.56
CA ARG A 136 -7.92 -5.40 16.51
C ARG A 136 -7.13 -6.60 15.99
N ALA A 137 -7.34 -7.77 16.57
CA ALA A 137 -6.57 -8.97 16.21
C ALA A 137 -6.86 -9.38 14.76
N GLN A 138 -8.12 -9.33 14.34
CA GLN A 138 -8.51 -9.69 12.99
C GLN A 138 -7.94 -8.71 11.96
N ALA A 139 -8.02 -7.42 12.25
CA ALA A 139 -7.47 -6.39 11.37
C ALA A 139 -5.94 -6.54 11.24
N PHE A 140 -5.26 -6.79 12.36
CA PHE A 140 -3.81 -7.00 12.35
C PHE A 140 -3.42 -8.21 11.51
N GLN A 141 -4.07 -9.35 11.73
CA GLN A 141 -3.76 -10.58 11.00
C GLN A 141 -4.04 -10.46 9.51
N ALA A 142 -5.16 -9.85 9.15
CA ALA A 142 -5.52 -9.65 7.75
C ALA A 142 -4.50 -8.76 7.03
N ASN A 143 -4.09 -7.67 7.68
CA ASN A 143 -3.15 -6.73 7.07
C ASN A 143 -1.71 -7.27 7.07
N GLU A 144 -1.34 -8.06 8.07
CA GLU A 144 -0.02 -8.70 8.08
C GLU A 144 0.15 -9.60 6.85
N GLY A 145 -0.82 -10.45 6.58
CA GLY A 145 -0.82 -11.28 5.36
C GLY A 145 -0.92 -10.44 4.09
N GLY A 146 -1.73 -9.39 4.12
CA GLY A 146 -1.90 -8.48 3.00
C GLY A 146 -0.60 -7.77 2.63
N TRP A 147 0.15 -7.28 3.60
CA TRP A 147 1.43 -6.60 3.32
C TRP A 147 2.49 -7.55 2.77
N THR A 148 2.51 -8.81 3.21
CA THR A 148 3.38 -9.82 2.61
C THR A 148 3.12 -9.96 1.12
N MET A 149 1.85 -9.92 0.71
CA MET A 149 1.44 -9.97 -0.68
C MET A 149 1.76 -8.67 -1.42
N VAL A 150 1.49 -7.54 -0.81
CA VAL A 150 1.65 -6.21 -1.42
C VAL A 150 3.10 -5.92 -1.81
N VAL A 151 4.08 -6.26 -0.97
CA VAL A 151 5.48 -6.03 -1.32
C VAL A 151 5.91 -6.84 -2.54
N LYS A 152 5.29 -8.00 -2.76
CA LYS A 152 5.54 -8.80 -3.96
C LYS A 152 4.91 -8.18 -5.20
N LEU A 153 3.79 -7.46 -5.05
CA LEU A 153 3.15 -6.77 -6.18
C LEU A 153 4.04 -5.66 -6.73
N VAL A 154 4.63 -4.84 -5.85
CA VAL A 154 5.51 -3.78 -6.33
C VAL A 154 6.79 -4.36 -6.95
N GLU A 155 7.30 -5.46 -6.40
CA GLU A 155 8.44 -6.15 -7.00
C GLU A 155 8.13 -6.63 -8.42
N LYS A 156 6.98 -7.28 -8.61
CA LYS A 156 6.53 -7.73 -9.93
C LYS A 156 6.35 -6.58 -10.90
N HIS A 157 5.76 -5.50 -10.43
CA HIS A 157 5.54 -4.31 -11.25
C HIS A 157 6.86 -3.76 -11.79
N LEU A 158 7.85 -3.63 -10.93
CA LEU A 158 9.16 -3.12 -11.31
C LEU A 158 9.90 -4.07 -12.23
N ALA A 159 9.77 -5.39 -12.02
CA ALA A 159 10.38 -6.40 -12.88
C ALA A 159 9.77 -6.39 -14.29
N ASN A 160 8.44 -6.24 -14.38
CA ASN A 160 7.74 -6.18 -15.68
C ASN A 160 8.16 -4.91 -16.44
N ASP A 161 8.28 -3.79 -15.76
CA ASP A 161 8.69 -2.53 -16.34
C ASP A 161 10.12 -2.61 -16.89
N ALA A 162 11.03 -3.24 -16.15
CA ALA A 162 12.41 -3.45 -16.58
C ALA A 162 12.48 -4.34 -17.83
N GLN A 163 11.65 -5.39 -17.93
CA GLN A 163 11.58 -6.26 -19.11
C GLN A 163 11.10 -5.48 -20.34
N VAL A 164 10.07 -4.66 -20.17
CA VAL A 164 9.56 -3.83 -21.28
C VAL A 164 10.64 -2.84 -21.75
N ALA A 165 11.33 -2.19 -20.83
CA ALA A 165 12.43 -1.29 -21.17
C ALA A 165 13.58 -2.00 -21.86
N GLY A 166 13.86 -3.25 -21.47
CA GLY A 166 14.92 -4.06 -22.08
C GLY A 166 14.60 -4.57 -23.47
N GLN A 167 13.34 -4.53 -23.88
CA GLN A 167 12.87 -4.98 -25.19
C GLN A 167 12.84 -3.86 -26.24
N SER A 168 13.04 -2.64 -25.82
CA SER A 168 13.02 -1.49 -26.74
C SER A 168 14.43 -1.12 -27.33
#